data_b996e350427bb9accb8014e25e1008fd
#
_entry.id   b996e350427bb9accb8014e25e1008fd
#
_cell.length_a   1.000
_cell.length_b   1.000
_cell.length_c   1.000
_cell.angle_alpha   90.00
_cell.angle_beta   90.00
_cell.angle_gamma   90.00
#
_symmetry.space_group_name_H-M   'P 1'
#
loop_
_entity.id
_entity.type
_entity.pdbx_description
1 polymer ?
#
loop_
_entity_poly.entity_id
_entity_poly.type
_entity_poly.pdbx_seq_one_letter_code
_entity_poly.pdbx_strand_id
1 'polypeptide(L)'
;MDYSKIIFVTKDDTSRGPLAAAILRQKMPIEPIEIESRGLIVLFPETINQKVEAIAAAKDLDVKGYASQQLSESDFGKDVLVLVFEESLKPTVYEEYAEAQNVYTFKEFINESGNIADPYGGELQEYGKLYDSLNELMRKLVYKLRVPKLS
;
A
#
# COMPACT_ATOMS: atom_id res chain seq x y z
N MET A 1 14.88 -11.31 4.58
CA MET A 1 13.51 -10.80 4.36
C MET A 1 12.64 -11.94 3.86
N ASP A 2 11.46 -12.12 4.42
CA ASP A 2 10.61 -13.28 4.09
C ASP A 2 9.78 -13.10 2.81
N TYR A 3 9.67 -11.88 2.32
CA TYR A 3 8.83 -11.56 1.17
C TYR A 3 9.65 -11.01 0.02
N SER A 4 9.30 -11.41 -1.19
CA SER A 4 9.88 -10.88 -2.41
C SER A 4 9.01 -9.79 -3.05
N LYS A 5 7.76 -9.65 -2.58
CA LYS A 5 6.82 -8.67 -3.11
C LYS A 5 5.87 -8.19 -2.02
N ILE A 6 5.57 -6.90 -2.05
CA ILE A 6 4.56 -6.28 -1.17
C ILE A 6 3.54 -5.58 -2.03
N ILE A 7 2.26 -5.81 -1.73
CA ILE A 7 1.15 -5.18 -2.43
C ILE A 7 0.28 -4.42 -1.43
N PHE A 8 0.16 -3.13 -1.62
CA PHE A 8 -0.78 -2.31 -0.86
C PHE A 8 -2.14 -2.33 -1.56
N VAL A 9 -3.19 -2.63 -0.80
CA VAL A 9 -4.54 -2.76 -1.36
C VAL A 9 -5.49 -1.77 -0.72
N THR A 10 -6.14 -0.99 -1.57
CA THR A 10 -7.21 -0.08 -1.20
C THR A 10 -8.42 -0.38 -2.09
N LYS A 11 -9.51 0.35 -1.92
CA LYS A 11 -10.71 0.10 -2.70
C LYS A 11 -10.50 0.44 -4.18
N ASP A 12 -9.93 1.61 -4.49
CA ASP A 12 -9.85 2.14 -5.84
C ASP A 12 -8.44 2.31 -6.41
N ASP A 13 -7.41 2.23 -5.56
CA ASP A 13 -5.99 2.31 -5.98
C ASP A 13 -5.61 3.65 -6.65
N THR A 14 -6.19 4.76 -6.22
CA THR A 14 -5.88 6.07 -6.83
C THR A 14 -5.18 7.06 -5.90
N SER A 15 -5.17 6.81 -4.60
CA SER A 15 -4.61 7.74 -3.61
C SER A 15 -3.66 7.08 -2.62
N ARG A 16 -4.21 6.42 -1.60
CA ARG A 16 -3.44 5.88 -0.48
C ARG A 16 -2.47 4.78 -0.91
N GLY A 17 -2.92 3.87 -1.75
CA GLY A 17 -2.11 2.73 -2.20
C GLY A 17 -0.88 3.17 -2.99
N PRO A 18 -1.05 3.90 -4.08
CA PRO A 18 0.10 4.36 -4.86
C PRO A 18 1.05 5.27 -4.08
N LEU A 19 0.52 6.10 -3.18
CA LEU A 19 1.37 6.93 -2.31
C LEU A 19 2.22 6.05 -1.38
N ALA A 20 1.60 5.07 -0.74
CA ALA A 20 2.32 4.14 0.15
C ALA A 20 3.40 3.37 -0.60
N ALA A 21 3.09 2.87 -1.80
CA ALA A 21 4.06 2.14 -2.61
C ALA A 21 5.27 3.03 -2.96
N ALA A 22 5.02 4.27 -3.35
CA ALA A 22 6.08 5.22 -3.68
C ALA A 22 6.97 5.54 -2.46
N ILE A 23 6.37 5.71 -1.28
CA ILE A 23 7.11 5.93 -0.03
C ILE A 23 8.00 4.72 0.28
N LEU A 24 7.47 3.52 0.18
CA LEU A 24 8.24 2.32 0.49
C LEU A 24 9.38 2.11 -0.49
N ARG A 25 9.15 2.33 -1.78
CA ARG A 25 10.22 2.24 -2.79
C ARG A 25 11.37 3.20 -2.48
N GLN A 26 11.05 4.42 -2.04
CA GLN A 26 12.06 5.41 -1.67
C GLN A 26 12.87 4.97 -0.45
N LYS A 27 12.22 4.31 0.51
CA LYS A 27 12.88 3.85 1.75
C LYS A 27 13.66 2.55 1.58
N MET A 28 13.36 1.78 0.56
CA MET A 28 14.00 0.47 0.29
C MET A 28 14.54 0.41 -1.14
N PRO A 29 15.46 1.31 -1.51
CA PRO A 29 15.89 1.43 -2.91
C PRO A 29 16.81 0.31 -3.40
N ILE A 30 17.47 -0.40 -2.49
CA ILE A 30 18.46 -1.43 -2.85
C ILE A 30 18.00 -2.85 -2.56
N GLU A 31 16.94 -3.03 -1.79
CA GLU A 31 16.42 -4.36 -1.49
C GLU A 31 15.74 -4.95 -2.73
N PRO A 32 15.96 -6.25 -3.03
CA PRO A 32 15.36 -6.90 -4.20
C PRO A 32 13.91 -7.29 -3.94
N ILE A 33 13.07 -6.29 -3.69
CA ILE A 33 11.66 -6.48 -3.40
C ILE A 33 10.81 -5.68 -4.39
N GLU A 34 9.78 -6.33 -4.93
CA GLU A 34 8.80 -5.64 -5.75
C GLU A 34 7.77 -4.98 -4.83
N ILE A 35 7.39 -3.76 -5.17
CA ILE A 35 6.43 -2.99 -4.38
C ILE A 35 5.36 -2.48 -5.33
N GLU A 36 4.11 -2.88 -5.10
CA GLU A 36 2.99 -2.57 -5.97
C GLU A 36 1.80 -2.10 -5.16
N SER A 37 0.80 -1.53 -5.83
CA SER A 37 -0.51 -1.26 -5.25
C SER A 37 -1.60 -1.79 -6.16
N ARG A 38 -2.76 -2.12 -5.58
CA ARG A 38 -3.91 -2.67 -6.30
C ARG A 38 -5.20 -2.13 -5.67
N GLY A 39 -6.28 -2.19 -6.44
CA GLY A 39 -7.61 -1.86 -5.96
C GLY A 39 -8.55 -3.03 -6.02
N LEU A 40 -9.52 -3.07 -5.13
CA LEU A 40 -10.55 -4.11 -5.14
C LEU A 40 -11.60 -3.89 -6.20
N ILE A 41 -11.87 -2.63 -6.56
CA ILE A 41 -12.87 -2.27 -7.56
C ILE A 41 -12.25 -1.24 -8.50
N VAL A 42 -11.60 -1.72 -9.55
CA VAL A 42 -11.00 -0.89 -10.59
C VAL A 42 -11.60 -1.32 -11.93
N LEU A 43 -12.64 -0.61 -12.36
CA LEU A 43 -13.36 -0.96 -13.60
C LEU A 43 -12.54 -0.64 -14.84
N PHE A 44 -11.70 0.38 -14.77
CA PHE A 44 -10.75 0.75 -15.82
C PHE A 44 -9.61 1.54 -15.18
N PRO A 45 -8.40 1.52 -15.78
CA PRO A 45 -7.27 2.25 -15.19
C PRO A 45 -7.54 3.75 -15.07
N GLU A 46 -7.22 4.31 -13.91
CA GLU A 46 -7.34 5.73 -13.64
C GLU A 46 -5.97 6.30 -13.28
N THR A 47 -5.75 7.57 -13.57
CA THR A 47 -4.55 8.27 -13.17
C THR A 47 -4.55 8.49 -11.65
N ILE A 48 -3.37 8.73 -11.08
CA ILE A 48 -3.25 9.04 -9.66
C ILE A 48 -4.01 10.33 -9.34
N ASN A 49 -4.58 10.38 -8.13
CA ASN A 49 -5.23 11.57 -7.61
C ASN A 49 -4.28 12.78 -7.72
N GLN A 50 -4.78 13.91 -8.22
CA GLN A 50 -3.96 15.10 -8.47
C GLN A 50 -3.33 15.68 -7.21
N LYS A 51 -4.02 15.60 -6.08
CA LYS A 51 -3.48 16.09 -4.80
C LYS A 51 -2.36 15.19 -4.30
N VAL A 52 -2.52 13.89 -4.48
CA VAL A 52 -1.45 12.92 -4.18
C VAL A 52 -0.24 13.18 -5.08
N GLU A 53 -0.47 13.43 -6.36
CA GLU A 53 0.61 13.74 -7.29
C GLU A 53 1.39 14.98 -6.83
N ALA A 54 0.69 16.02 -6.38
CA ALA A 54 1.32 17.24 -5.87
C ALA A 54 2.15 16.97 -4.60
N ILE A 55 1.64 16.17 -3.68
CA ILE A 55 2.38 15.77 -2.47
C ILE A 55 3.62 14.95 -2.86
N ALA A 56 3.46 14.00 -3.79
CA ALA A 56 4.57 13.17 -4.26
C ALA A 56 5.69 14.04 -4.86
N ALA A 57 5.32 15.01 -5.69
CA ALA A 57 6.29 15.93 -6.28
C ALA A 57 7.06 16.71 -5.20
N ALA A 58 6.34 17.20 -4.18
CA ALA A 58 6.96 17.95 -3.08
C ALA A 58 7.92 17.08 -2.22
N LYS A 59 7.74 15.78 -2.23
CA LYS A 59 8.53 14.83 -1.44
C LYS A 59 9.51 14.01 -2.29
N ASP A 60 9.68 14.37 -3.54
CA ASP A 60 10.56 13.67 -4.48
C ASP A 60 10.22 12.19 -4.67
N LEU A 61 8.93 11.86 -4.58
CA LEU A 61 8.44 10.50 -4.82
C LEU A 61 8.12 10.32 -6.29
N ASP A 62 8.46 9.15 -6.84
CA ASP A 62 8.18 8.83 -8.23
C ASP A 62 6.83 8.12 -8.36
N VAL A 63 5.87 8.83 -8.94
CA VAL A 63 4.55 8.28 -9.28
C VAL A 63 4.23 8.48 -10.76
N LYS A 64 5.25 8.76 -11.56
CA LYS A 64 5.10 9.07 -12.99
C LYS A 64 4.51 7.89 -13.74
N GLY A 65 3.48 8.19 -14.54
CA GLY A 65 2.84 7.18 -15.38
C GLY A 65 1.98 6.17 -14.62
N TYR A 66 1.70 6.43 -13.35
CA TYR A 66 0.89 5.51 -12.54
C TYR A 66 -0.52 5.37 -13.12
N ALA A 67 -1.03 4.14 -13.14
CA ALA A 67 -2.42 3.84 -13.45
C ALA A 67 -2.93 2.81 -12.44
N SER A 68 -4.16 3.00 -11.95
CA SER A 68 -4.77 2.07 -11.00
C SER A 68 -4.95 0.70 -11.63
N GLN A 69 -4.82 -0.36 -10.82
CA GLN A 69 -4.86 -1.72 -11.31
C GLN A 69 -5.66 -2.62 -10.37
N GLN A 70 -6.54 -3.44 -10.96
CA GLN A 70 -7.38 -4.38 -10.22
C GLN A 70 -6.54 -5.48 -9.58
N LEU A 71 -6.82 -5.78 -8.32
CA LEU A 71 -6.27 -6.96 -7.65
C LEU A 71 -6.78 -8.23 -8.35
N SER A 72 -5.90 -9.20 -8.55
CA SER A 72 -6.22 -10.45 -9.23
C SER A 72 -5.68 -11.66 -8.47
N GLU A 73 -6.19 -12.85 -8.81
CA GLU A 73 -5.73 -14.10 -8.18
C GLU A 73 -4.23 -14.30 -8.33
N SER A 74 -3.65 -13.88 -9.46
CA SER A 74 -2.22 -14.03 -9.72
C SER A 74 -1.33 -13.12 -8.87
N ASP A 75 -1.91 -12.14 -8.17
CA ASP A 75 -1.13 -11.26 -7.29
C ASP A 75 -0.69 -11.97 -6.01
N PHE A 76 -1.38 -13.03 -5.60
CA PHE A 76 -1.08 -13.74 -4.36
C PHE A 76 0.01 -14.79 -4.53
N GLY A 77 0.74 -15.04 -3.47
CA GLY A 77 1.78 -16.05 -3.45
C GLY A 77 2.38 -16.23 -2.06
N LYS A 78 3.11 -17.32 -1.85
CA LYS A 78 3.72 -17.59 -0.53
C LYS A 78 4.75 -16.55 -0.11
N ASP A 79 5.37 -15.88 -1.08
CA ASP A 79 6.39 -14.86 -0.83
C ASP A 79 5.85 -13.43 -1.06
N VAL A 80 4.54 -13.29 -1.15
CA VAL A 80 3.87 -12.00 -1.37
C VAL A 80 3.14 -11.58 -0.10
N LEU A 81 3.44 -10.38 0.38
CA LEU A 81 2.74 -9.77 1.50
C LEU A 81 1.68 -8.81 0.95
N VAL A 82 0.44 -9.00 1.36
CA VAL A 82 -0.67 -8.14 0.95
C VAL A 82 -1.15 -7.34 2.16
N LEU A 83 -1.07 -6.02 2.05
CA LEU A 83 -1.43 -5.11 3.15
C LEU A 83 -2.64 -4.27 2.74
N VAL A 84 -3.79 -4.57 3.35
CA VAL A 84 -5.02 -3.81 3.14
C VAL A 84 -5.09 -2.63 4.10
N PHE A 85 -5.70 -1.54 3.67
CA PHE A 85 -5.71 -0.29 4.44
C PHE A 85 -6.87 -0.17 5.43
N GLU A 86 -7.87 -1.03 5.30
CA GLU A 86 -9.04 -1.04 6.18
C GLU A 86 -9.32 -2.44 6.67
N GLU A 87 -9.73 -2.54 7.94
CA GLU A 87 -10.01 -3.83 8.57
C GLU A 87 -11.09 -4.61 7.82
N SER A 88 -12.10 -3.91 7.29
CA SER A 88 -13.20 -4.53 6.54
C SER A 88 -12.76 -5.18 5.24
N LEU A 89 -11.63 -4.74 4.65
CA LEU A 89 -11.15 -5.29 3.38
C LEU A 89 -10.50 -6.65 3.54
N LYS A 90 -9.97 -6.97 4.70
CA LYS A 90 -9.28 -8.24 4.91
C LYS A 90 -10.21 -9.45 4.70
N PRO A 91 -11.37 -9.54 5.38
CA PRO A 91 -12.29 -10.65 5.12
C PRO A 91 -12.82 -10.64 3.70
N THR A 92 -13.06 -9.48 3.11
CA THR A 92 -13.52 -9.35 1.73
C THR A 92 -12.54 -10.00 0.76
N VAL A 93 -11.24 -9.74 0.94
CA VAL A 93 -10.21 -10.34 0.09
C VAL A 93 -10.22 -11.86 0.21
N TYR A 94 -10.29 -12.39 1.44
CA TYR A 94 -10.32 -13.83 1.65
C TYR A 94 -11.60 -14.49 1.08
N GLU A 95 -12.71 -13.78 1.07
CA GLU A 95 -13.95 -14.30 0.51
C GLU A 95 -13.96 -14.27 -1.02
N GLU A 96 -13.40 -13.23 -1.63
CA GLU A 96 -13.48 -13.03 -3.07
C GLU A 96 -12.34 -13.67 -3.87
N TYR A 97 -11.22 -13.97 -3.22
CA TYR A 97 -10.04 -14.51 -3.92
C TYR A 97 -9.65 -15.87 -3.35
N ALA A 98 -9.79 -16.91 -4.17
CA ALA A 98 -9.46 -18.28 -3.76
C ALA A 98 -7.97 -18.43 -3.42
N GLU A 99 -7.10 -17.68 -4.09
CA GLU A 99 -5.65 -17.73 -3.88
C GLU A 99 -5.15 -16.84 -2.73
N ALA A 100 -6.05 -16.16 -2.03
CA ALA A 100 -5.66 -15.20 -0.98
C ALA A 100 -4.86 -15.89 0.13
N GLN A 101 -3.70 -15.32 0.44
CA GLN A 101 -2.83 -15.73 1.53
C GLN A 101 -1.94 -14.55 1.91
N ASN A 102 -1.41 -14.56 3.13
CA ASN A 102 -0.56 -13.49 3.64
C ASN A 102 -1.20 -12.11 3.54
N VAL A 103 -2.49 -12.05 3.83
CA VAL A 103 -3.25 -10.80 3.83
C VAL A 103 -3.40 -10.30 5.26
N TYR A 104 -2.92 -9.08 5.50
CA TYR A 104 -3.02 -8.42 6.80
C TYR A 104 -3.49 -6.99 6.59
N THR A 105 -4.08 -6.38 7.62
CA THR A 105 -4.20 -4.92 7.56
C THR A 105 -2.79 -4.35 7.74
N PHE A 106 -2.53 -3.19 7.14
CA PHE A 106 -1.23 -2.54 7.27
C PHE A 106 -0.89 -2.33 8.76
N LYS A 107 -1.84 -1.78 9.52
CA LYS A 107 -1.60 -1.49 10.93
C LYS A 107 -1.42 -2.75 11.78
N GLU A 108 -2.22 -3.79 11.54
CA GLU A 108 -2.06 -5.07 12.25
C GLU A 108 -0.65 -5.63 12.06
N PHE A 109 -0.14 -5.55 10.84
CA PHE A 109 1.18 -6.11 10.51
C PHE A 109 2.31 -5.41 11.28
N ILE A 110 2.14 -4.15 11.64
CA ILE A 110 3.12 -3.40 12.43
C ILE A 110 2.71 -3.23 13.89
N ASN A 111 1.84 -4.13 14.37
CA ASN A 111 1.40 -4.20 15.78
C ASN A 111 0.63 -2.96 16.24
N GLU A 112 -0.17 -2.39 15.33
CA GLU A 112 -1.13 -1.33 15.63
C GLU A 112 -2.53 -1.80 15.25
N SER A 113 -3.53 -0.98 15.46
CA SER A 113 -4.89 -1.31 15.11
C SER A 113 -5.57 -0.15 14.38
N GLY A 114 -6.64 -0.46 13.66
CA GLY A 114 -7.46 0.54 13.00
C GLY A 114 -7.21 0.62 11.50
N ASN A 115 -7.80 1.63 10.91
CA ASN A 115 -7.80 1.88 9.48
C ASN A 115 -6.91 3.07 9.14
N ILE A 116 -6.47 3.13 7.89
CA ILE A 116 -5.80 4.30 7.34
C ILE A 116 -6.86 5.08 6.56
N ALA A 117 -7.26 6.23 7.09
CA ALA A 117 -8.36 7.02 6.55
C ALA A 117 -8.07 7.53 5.14
N ASP A 118 -9.13 7.55 4.30
CA ASP A 118 -9.08 8.13 2.98
C ASP A 118 -9.49 9.61 3.08
N PRO A 119 -8.63 10.56 2.73
CA PRO A 119 -8.99 11.99 2.75
C PRO A 119 -9.83 12.41 1.54
N TYR A 120 -10.50 11.48 0.87
CA TYR A 120 -11.27 11.76 -0.35
C TYR A 120 -12.18 12.98 -0.17
N GLY A 121 -12.11 13.88 -1.14
CA GLY A 121 -12.84 15.15 -1.07
C GLY A 121 -12.20 16.21 -0.19
N GLY A 122 -11.10 15.87 0.52
CA GLY A 122 -10.38 16.82 1.35
C GLY A 122 -9.49 17.76 0.55
N GLU A 123 -8.96 18.76 1.23
CA GLU A 123 -8.03 19.71 0.64
C GLU A 123 -6.61 19.16 0.59
N LEU A 124 -5.72 19.88 -0.10
CA LEU A 124 -4.31 19.46 -0.23
C LEU A 124 -3.66 19.20 1.13
N GLN A 125 -3.99 19.99 2.15
CA GLN A 125 -3.47 19.81 3.51
C GLN A 125 -3.80 18.43 4.09
N GLU A 126 -4.98 17.90 3.80
CA GLU A 126 -5.39 16.58 4.29
C GLU A 126 -4.55 15.47 3.65
N TYR A 127 -4.18 15.65 2.38
CA TYR A 127 -3.29 14.71 1.70
C TYR A 127 -1.85 14.83 2.21
N GLY A 128 -1.43 16.02 2.64
CA GLY A 128 -0.16 16.20 3.33
C GLY A 128 -0.12 15.45 4.65
N LYS A 129 -1.20 15.48 5.41
CA LYS A 129 -1.34 14.72 6.66
C LYS A 129 -1.34 13.22 6.39
N LEU A 130 -1.99 12.79 5.30
CA LEU A 130 -1.93 11.39 4.88
C LEU A 130 -0.49 10.95 4.64
N TYR A 131 0.28 11.77 3.92
CA TYR A 131 1.69 11.48 3.69
C TYR A 131 2.45 11.33 5.00
N ASP A 132 2.29 12.27 5.93
CA ASP A 132 2.98 12.23 7.22
C ASP A 132 2.65 10.96 8.00
N SER A 133 1.38 10.59 8.03
CA SER A 133 0.92 9.35 8.69
C SER A 133 1.52 8.12 8.01
N LEU A 134 1.45 8.04 6.69
CA LEU A 134 2.01 6.91 5.94
C LEU A 134 3.52 6.82 6.11
N ASN A 135 4.21 7.95 6.10
CA ASN A 135 5.66 7.98 6.28
C ASN A 135 6.07 7.40 7.63
N GLU A 136 5.33 7.71 8.69
CA GLU A 136 5.59 7.18 10.03
C GLU A 136 5.29 5.68 10.11
N LEU A 137 4.15 5.25 9.58
CA LEU A 137 3.81 3.81 9.51
C LEU A 137 4.85 3.05 8.68
N MET A 138 5.33 3.67 7.62
CA MET A 138 6.29 3.03 6.72
C MET A 138 7.65 2.81 7.39
N ARG A 139 8.07 3.69 8.27
CA ARG A 139 9.30 3.45 9.07
C ARG A 139 9.18 2.17 9.88
N LYS A 140 8.02 1.96 10.50
CA LYS A 140 7.76 0.75 11.29
C LYS A 140 7.74 -0.49 10.42
N LEU A 141 7.16 -0.38 9.23
CA LEU A 141 7.13 -1.48 8.27
C LEU A 141 8.53 -1.86 7.82
N VAL A 142 9.33 -0.87 7.42
CA VAL A 142 10.72 -1.10 6.98
C VAL A 142 11.52 -1.76 8.09
N TYR A 143 11.41 -1.28 9.32
CA TYR A 143 12.08 -1.89 10.46
C TYR A 143 11.72 -3.37 10.59
N LYS A 144 10.43 -3.67 10.57
CA LYS A 144 9.94 -5.06 10.70
C LYS A 144 10.44 -5.95 9.57
N LEU A 145 10.45 -5.45 8.34
CA LEU A 145 10.91 -6.21 7.17
C LEU A 145 12.41 -6.50 7.22
N ARG A 146 13.20 -5.58 7.77
CA ARG A 146 14.65 -5.71 7.82
C ARG A 146 15.17 -6.50 9.02
N VAL A 147 14.38 -6.60 10.08
CA VAL A 147 14.80 -7.35 11.27
C VAL A 147 14.74 -8.85 10.97
N PRO A 148 15.84 -9.59 11.15
CA PRO A 148 15.82 -11.04 10.94
C PRO A 148 14.86 -11.73 11.90
N LYS A 149 14.13 -12.73 11.38
CA LYS A 149 13.33 -13.59 12.25
C LYS A 149 14.26 -14.42 13.11
N LEU A 150 14.03 -14.35 14.41
CA LEU A 150 14.65 -15.28 15.34
C LEU A 150 13.82 -16.57 15.33
N SER A 151 14.38 -17.62 14.81
CA SER A 151 13.74 -18.95 14.78
C SER A 151 14.06 -19.73 16.03
#